data_92b8f883c39b428d48d93d3b0d0b6394
#
_entry.id   92b8f883c39b428d48d93d3b0d0b6394
#
_cell.length_a   1.000
_cell.length_b   1.000
_cell.length_c   1.000
_cell.angle_alpha   90.00
_cell.angle_beta   90.00
_cell.angle_gamma   90.00
#
_symmetry.space_group_name_H-M   'P 1'
#
loop_
_entity.id
_entity.type
_entity.pdbx_description
1 polymer ?
#
loop_
_entity_poly.entity_id
_entity_poly.type
_entity_poly.pdbx_seq_one_letter_code
_entity_poly.pdbx_strand_id
1 'polypeptide(L)'
;LGPNGAGKTTLMKQVATLKQPTSGKILYNGKDINTLDENYRAIVGYLPQDFDAYKNFSAKDFLLYIGALKGMDKRTAKEKADKLLKLVGLYDVRNKAISKFSGGMKRRVGIAQALLNDPKILILDEPTAGLDPQERARFRNLLSQIGKETIVILSTHIISDIESVAKETIMIKDGKVLLQGTHKEILDDMNGKVYSIKVKNESEVYAIQNKYKIVSIQRGVEDIELRVISENSITDADAKSIDPRFEDVYMFYFDLEDSREV
;
A
#
# COMPACT_ATOMS: atom_id res chain seq x y z
N LEU A 1 -6.19 2.73 0.10
CA LEU A 1 -6.16 2.59 -1.34
C LEU A 1 -6.78 3.81 -2.01
N GLY A 2 -6.26 4.21 -3.19
CA GLY A 2 -6.82 5.30 -4.00
C GLY A 2 -5.81 5.83 -5.01
N PRO A 3 -6.26 6.60 -6.02
CA PRO A 3 -5.41 7.17 -7.05
C PRO A 3 -4.43 8.20 -6.49
N ASN A 4 -3.53 8.67 -7.34
CA ASN A 4 -2.65 9.80 -6.99
C ASN A 4 -3.51 11.05 -6.74
N GLY A 5 -3.13 11.86 -5.76
CA GLY A 5 -3.92 13.04 -5.37
C GLY A 5 -5.12 12.77 -4.45
N ALA A 6 -5.53 11.53 -4.21
CA ALA A 6 -6.69 11.20 -3.36
C ALA A 6 -6.59 11.64 -1.88
N GLY A 7 -5.42 12.09 -1.42
CA GLY A 7 -5.22 12.53 -0.03
C GLY A 7 -4.52 11.51 0.87
N LYS A 8 -4.09 10.35 0.36
CA LYS A 8 -3.44 9.28 1.15
C LYS A 8 -2.24 9.76 1.96
N THR A 9 -1.25 10.35 1.31
CA THR A 9 -0.04 10.91 1.96
C THR A 9 -0.38 12.00 3.00
N THR A 10 -1.39 12.83 2.73
CA THR A 10 -1.86 13.84 3.69
C THR A 10 -2.37 13.17 4.96
N LEU A 11 -3.23 12.14 4.82
CA LEU A 11 -3.74 11.37 5.95
C LEU A 11 -2.60 10.68 6.71
N MET A 12 -1.67 10.03 5.99
CA MET A 12 -0.50 9.38 6.62
C MET A 12 0.34 10.36 7.44
N LYS A 13 0.61 11.56 6.90
CA LYS A 13 1.33 12.61 7.62
C LYS A 13 0.57 13.14 8.84
N GLN A 14 -0.77 13.18 8.80
CA GLN A 14 -1.58 13.56 9.94
C GLN A 14 -1.55 12.49 11.04
N VAL A 15 -1.71 11.21 10.68
CA VAL A 15 -1.60 10.09 11.63
C VAL A 15 -0.18 10.00 12.21
N ALA A 16 0.86 10.32 11.43
CA ALA A 16 2.25 10.38 11.90
C ALA A 16 2.59 11.67 12.71
N THR A 17 1.62 12.55 12.97
CA THR A 17 1.78 13.87 13.64
C THR A 17 2.73 14.84 12.93
N LEU A 18 3.00 14.63 11.65
CA LEU A 18 3.83 15.52 10.83
C LEU A 18 3.04 16.67 10.21
N LYS A 19 1.72 16.59 10.23
CA LYS A 19 0.79 17.62 9.76
C LYS A 19 -0.44 17.63 10.67
N GLN A 20 -0.86 18.83 11.04
CA GLN A 20 -2.08 19.01 11.83
C GLN A 20 -3.32 18.94 10.92
N PRO A 21 -4.42 18.28 11.32
CA PRO A 21 -5.69 18.39 10.61
C PRO A 21 -6.24 19.81 10.74
N THR A 22 -6.87 20.33 9.68
CA THR A 22 -7.53 21.64 9.70
C THR A 22 -8.77 21.62 10.62
N SER A 23 -9.44 20.47 10.69
CA SER A 23 -10.60 20.24 11.55
C SER A 23 -10.68 18.75 11.92
N GLY A 24 -11.49 18.42 12.92
CA GLY A 24 -11.62 17.06 13.42
C GLY A 24 -10.47 16.62 14.32
N LYS A 25 -10.47 15.35 14.70
CA LYS A 25 -9.48 14.75 15.61
C LYS A 25 -9.11 13.35 15.15
N ILE A 26 -7.87 12.95 15.42
CA ILE A 26 -7.39 11.58 15.26
C ILE A 26 -7.21 11.01 16.68
N LEU A 27 -7.84 9.86 16.91
CA LEU A 27 -7.86 9.26 18.25
C LEU A 27 -7.05 7.96 18.27
N TYR A 28 -6.24 7.79 19.30
CA TYR A 28 -5.60 6.53 19.67
C TYR A 28 -6.11 6.10 21.04
N ASN A 29 -6.77 4.94 21.12
CA ASN A 29 -7.43 4.47 22.34
C ASN A 29 -8.35 5.53 22.97
N GLY A 30 -9.15 6.23 22.16
CA GLY A 30 -10.10 7.26 22.60
C GLY A 30 -9.48 8.60 22.99
N LYS A 31 -8.16 8.78 22.93
CA LYS A 31 -7.44 10.02 23.25
C LYS A 31 -6.92 10.68 21.97
N ASP A 32 -7.04 12.00 21.88
CA ASP A 32 -6.49 12.76 20.75
C ASP A 32 -4.96 12.61 20.70
N ILE A 33 -4.44 12.20 19.53
CA ILE A 33 -2.99 11.98 19.34
C ILE A 33 -2.17 13.24 19.59
N ASN A 34 -2.74 14.42 19.37
CA ASN A 34 -2.07 15.70 19.62
C ASN A 34 -1.90 15.97 21.10
N THR A 35 -2.79 15.46 21.96
CA THR A 35 -2.67 15.59 23.43
C THR A 35 -1.72 14.55 24.02
N LEU A 36 -1.46 13.45 23.31
CA LEU A 36 -0.53 12.40 23.73
C LEU A 36 0.93 12.77 23.42
N ASP A 37 1.13 13.67 22.45
CA ASP A 37 2.40 14.28 22.05
C ASP A 37 3.57 13.29 21.95
N GLU A 38 4.60 13.41 22.79
CA GLU A 38 5.77 12.52 22.74
C GLU A 38 5.44 11.06 23.01
N ASN A 39 4.46 10.78 23.87
CA ASN A 39 4.03 9.40 24.14
C ASN A 39 3.45 8.71 22.91
N TYR A 40 2.73 9.45 22.06
CA TYR A 40 2.25 8.90 20.79
C TYR A 40 3.39 8.74 19.79
N ARG A 41 4.26 9.74 19.63
CA ARG A 41 5.42 9.66 18.71
C ARG A 41 6.38 8.53 19.09
N ALA A 42 6.51 8.19 20.37
CA ALA A 42 7.34 7.09 20.83
C ALA A 42 6.86 5.71 20.32
N ILE A 43 5.55 5.54 20.08
CA ILE A 43 4.97 4.28 19.61
C ILE A 43 4.71 4.24 18.11
N VAL A 44 5.06 5.28 17.37
CA VAL A 44 4.87 5.37 15.91
C VAL A 44 6.21 5.21 15.18
N GLY A 45 6.20 4.36 14.17
CA GLY A 45 7.23 4.28 13.14
C GLY A 45 6.67 4.82 11.83
N TYR A 46 7.44 5.62 11.10
CA TYR A 46 7.01 6.20 9.83
C TYR A 46 8.05 6.02 8.73
N LEU A 47 7.61 5.52 7.59
CA LEU A 47 8.38 5.49 6.35
C LEU A 47 7.68 6.39 5.32
N PRO A 48 8.27 7.54 4.96
CA PRO A 48 7.72 8.43 3.93
C PRO A 48 7.85 7.82 2.53
N GLN A 49 7.07 8.34 1.60
CA GLN A 49 7.15 7.97 0.18
C GLN A 49 8.55 8.25 -0.38
N ASP A 50 9.09 9.44 -0.12
CA ASP A 50 10.45 9.80 -0.46
C ASP A 50 11.35 9.59 0.76
N PHE A 51 11.91 8.39 0.87
CA PHE A 51 12.89 8.07 1.88
C PHE A 51 14.29 8.30 1.34
N ASP A 52 14.97 9.33 1.85
CA ASP A 52 16.37 9.60 1.56
C ASP A 52 17.21 9.47 2.84
N ALA A 53 18.14 8.52 2.83
CA ALA A 53 19.09 8.35 3.90
C ALA A 53 20.39 9.08 3.56
N TYR A 54 21.18 9.45 4.57
CA TYR A 54 22.49 10.06 4.36
C TYR A 54 23.38 9.17 3.49
N LYS A 55 23.70 9.65 2.28
CA LYS A 55 24.33 8.87 1.20
C LYS A 55 25.68 8.25 1.57
N ASN A 56 26.43 8.90 2.47
CA ASN A 56 27.75 8.47 2.92
C ASN A 56 27.72 7.52 4.11
N PHE A 57 26.56 7.33 4.75
CA PHE A 57 26.44 6.40 5.88
C PHE A 57 26.34 4.97 5.36
N SER A 58 26.89 4.02 6.12
CA SER A 58 26.50 2.64 5.98
C SER A 58 25.09 2.43 6.58
N ALA A 59 24.40 1.35 6.19
CA ALA A 59 23.09 1.04 6.78
C ALA A 59 23.16 0.90 8.30
N LYS A 60 24.25 0.33 8.81
CA LYS A 60 24.49 0.21 10.26
C LYS A 60 24.70 1.56 10.92
N ASP A 61 25.59 2.41 10.37
CA ASP A 61 25.87 3.73 10.94
C ASP A 61 24.63 4.61 10.93
N PHE A 62 23.83 4.52 9.87
CA PHE A 62 22.56 5.24 9.78
C PHE A 62 21.60 4.83 10.90
N LEU A 63 21.42 3.52 11.14
CA LEU A 63 20.55 3.06 12.24
C LEU A 63 21.08 3.44 13.62
N LEU A 64 22.40 3.41 13.82
CA LEU A 64 23.02 3.88 15.07
C LEU A 64 22.80 5.37 15.30
N TYR A 65 22.93 6.17 14.24
CA TYR A 65 22.66 7.61 14.27
C TYR A 65 21.20 7.91 14.64
N ILE A 66 20.25 7.24 13.99
CA ILE A 66 18.83 7.38 14.31
C ILE A 66 18.54 6.90 15.75
N GLY A 67 19.17 5.82 16.20
CA GLY A 67 19.04 5.34 17.58
C GLY A 67 19.50 6.40 18.60
N ALA A 68 20.61 7.05 18.33
CA ALA A 68 21.11 8.14 19.18
C ALA A 68 20.15 9.35 19.20
N LEU A 69 19.56 9.73 18.05
CA LEU A 69 18.54 10.80 17.98
C LEU A 69 17.26 10.45 18.76
N LYS A 70 16.96 9.15 18.89
CA LYS A 70 15.83 8.63 19.70
C LYS A 70 16.17 8.44 21.17
N GLY A 71 17.37 8.86 21.61
CA GLY A 71 17.82 8.74 23.01
C GLY A 71 18.24 7.34 23.45
N MET A 72 18.49 6.42 22.50
CA MET A 72 18.96 5.07 22.83
C MET A 72 20.44 5.09 23.25
N ASP A 73 20.77 4.32 24.27
CA ASP A 73 22.18 4.06 24.56
C ASP A 73 22.85 3.25 23.43
N LYS A 74 24.19 3.38 23.34
CA LYS A 74 24.98 2.80 22.24
C LYS A 74 24.85 1.28 22.13
N ARG A 75 24.71 0.58 23.25
CA ARG A 75 24.60 -0.89 23.28
C ARG A 75 23.26 -1.33 22.74
N THR A 76 22.18 -0.76 23.25
CA THR A 76 20.80 -1.01 22.81
C THR A 76 20.63 -0.68 21.32
N ALA A 77 21.13 0.48 20.88
CA ALA A 77 21.06 0.88 19.47
C ALA A 77 21.78 -0.12 18.55
N LYS A 78 22.96 -0.63 18.96
CA LYS A 78 23.72 -1.63 18.20
C LYS A 78 22.98 -2.96 18.11
N GLU A 79 22.48 -3.47 19.22
CA GLU A 79 21.74 -4.74 19.29
C GLU A 79 20.49 -4.69 18.40
N LYS A 80 19.72 -3.58 18.50
CA LYS A 80 18.53 -3.36 17.65
C LYS A 80 18.87 -3.19 16.18
N ALA A 81 19.91 -2.41 15.85
CA ALA A 81 20.33 -2.22 14.46
C ALA A 81 20.73 -3.57 13.82
N ASP A 82 21.52 -4.40 14.51
CA ASP A 82 21.91 -5.71 14.00
C ASP A 82 20.70 -6.66 13.84
N LYS A 83 19.75 -6.66 14.79
CA LYS A 83 18.50 -7.43 14.71
C LYS A 83 17.64 -6.98 13.50
N LEU A 84 17.44 -5.68 13.34
CA LEU A 84 16.62 -5.13 12.27
C LEU A 84 17.26 -5.33 10.90
N LEU A 85 18.59 -5.18 10.78
CA LEU A 85 19.30 -5.45 9.53
C LEU A 85 19.22 -6.93 9.11
N LYS A 86 19.17 -7.86 10.08
CA LYS A 86 18.86 -9.28 9.80
C LYS A 86 17.40 -9.44 9.31
N LEU A 87 16.46 -8.83 10.00
CA LEU A 87 15.03 -8.89 9.66
C LEU A 87 14.77 -8.41 8.22
N VAL A 88 15.38 -7.30 7.82
CA VAL A 88 15.21 -6.74 6.47
C VAL A 88 16.17 -7.35 5.43
N GLY A 89 16.98 -8.36 5.79
CA GLY A 89 17.89 -9.06 4.87
C GLY A 89 19.05 -8.21 4.35
N LEU A 90 19.57 -7.28 5.16
CA LEU A 90 20.69 -6.39 4.80
C LEU A 90 21.91 -6.56 5.70
N TYR A 91 21.92 -7.58 6.57
CA TYR A 91 22.99 -7.76 7.56
C TYR A 91 24.37 -7.93 6.92
N ASP A 92 24.49 -8.72 5.85
CA ASP A 92 25.77 -9.01 5.20
C ASP A 92 26.38 -7.81 4.48
N VAL A 93 25.53 -6.85 4.10
CA VAL A 93 25.93 -5.62 3.42
C VAL A 93 25.86 -4.38 4.32
N ARG A 94 25.62 -4.55 5.62
CA ARG A 94 25.36 -3.48 6.58
C ARG A 94 26.42 -2.39 6.67
N ASN A 95 27.67 -2.72 6.34
CA ASN A 95 28.79 -1.79 6.35
C ASN A 95 29.04 -1.08 5.00
N LYS A 96 28.27 -1.42 3.95
CA LYS A 96 28.35 -0.74 2.65
C LYS A 96 27.56 0.58 2.70
N ALA A 97 28.09 1.60 2.02
CA ALA A 97 27.41 2.91 1.91
C ALA A 97 26.04 2.77 1.27
N ILE A 98 25.03 3.44 1.82
CA ILE A 98 23.63 3.41 1.34
C ILE A 98 23.53 3.95 -0.08
N SER A 99 24.43 4.85 -0.51
CA SER A 99 24.51 5.33 -1.89
C SER A 99 24.67 4.21 -2.92
N LYS A 100 25.25 3.07 -2.53
CA LYS A 100 25.47 1.89 -3.39
C LYS A 100 24.31 0.88 -3.38
N PHE A 101 23.24 1.17 -2.62
CA PHE A 101 22.09 0.29 -2.49
C PHE A 101 21.08 0.49 -3.64
N SER A 102 20.42 -0.59 -4.05
CA SER A 102 19.25 -0.51 -4.94
C SER A 102 18.10 0.25 -4.26
N GLY A 103 17.08 0.65 -5.03
CA GLY A 103 15.87 1.27 -4.49
C GLY A 103 15.21 0.41 -3.42
N GLY A 104 15.06 -0.90 -3.69
CA GLY A 104 14.51 -1.86 -2.74
C GLY A 104 15.37 -2.02 -1.47
N MET A 105 16.69 -2.02 -1.60
CA MET A 105 17.58 -2.05 -0.42
C MET A 105 17.46 -0.78 0.42
N LYS A 106 17.40 0.40 -0.20
CA LYS A 106 17.17 1.68 0.51
C LYS A 106 15.84 1.67 1.24
N ARG A 107 14.77 1.18 0.59
CA ARG A 107 13.45 1.07 1.19
C ARG A 107 13.46 0.16 2.43
N ARG A 108 14.18 -0.96 2.38
CA ARG A 108 14.37 -1.86 3.52
C ARG A 108 15.15 -1.23 4.67
N VAL A 109 16.14 -0.36 4.40
CA VAL A 109 16.78 0.47 5.43
C VAL A 109 15.77 1.41 6.10
N GLY A 110 14.91 2.05 5.30
CA GLY A 110 13.84 2.91 5.82
C GLY A 110 12.86 2.19 6.73
N ILE A 111 12.51 0.92 6.41
CA ILE A 111 11.68 0.10 7.30
C ILE A 111 12.43 -0.19 8.61
N ALA A 112 13.70 -0.61 8.52
CA ALA A 112 14.50 -0.87 9.71
C ALA A 112 14.58 0.38 10.62
N GLN A 113 14.72 1.57 10.03
CA GLN A 113 14.69 2.85 10.74
C GLN A 113 13.33 3.09 11.41
N ALA A 114 12.23 2.83 10.72
CA ALA A 114 10.88 3.03 11.25
C ALA A 114 10.56 2.06 12.41
N LEU A 115 11.18 0.88 12.42
CA LEU A 115 11.02 -0.16 13.46
C LEU A 115 11.95 0.01 14.67
N LEU A 116 12.88 0.96 14.65
CA LEU A 116 13.99 1.03 15.62
C LEU A 116 13.53 1.21 17.08
N ASN A 117 12.39 1.87 17.30
CA ASN A 117 11.82 2.10 18.63
C ASN A 117 10.71 1.11 19.01
N ASP A 118 10.65 -0.06 18.39
CA ASP A 118 9.61 -1.09 18.60
C ASP A 118 8.19 -0.48 18.55
N PRO A 119 7.80 0.13 17.42
CA PRO A 119 6.55 0.86 17.32
C PRO A 119 5.34 -0.06 17.46
N LYS A 120 4.26 0.44 18.07
CA LYS A 120 2.94 -0.21 18.05
C LYS A 120 2.18 0.08 16.76
N ILE A 121 2.51 1.18 16.08
CA ILE A 121 1.92 1.61 14.83
C ILE A 121 3.04 1.89 13.83
N LEU A 122 3.03 1.19 12.70
CA LEU A 122 3.95 1.38 11.59
C LEU A 122 3.19 1.98 10.42
N ILE A 123 3.55 3.18 10.02
CA ILE A 123 2.93 3.92 8.90
C ILE A 123 3.88 3.88 7.71
N LEU A 124 3.39 3.40 6.57
CA LEU A 124 4.17 3.21 5.34
C LEU A 124 3.46 3.92 4.19
N ASP A 125 4.10 4.95 3.65
CA ASP A 125 3.54 5.74 2.56
C ASP A 125 4.15 5.28 1.22
N GLU A 126 3.32 4.67 0.35
CA GLU A 126 3.69 4.10 -0.96
C GLU A 126 4.99 3.24 -0.92
N PRO A 127 5.10 2.27 0.00
CA PRO A 127 6.39 1.62 0.27
C PRO A 127 6.90 0.71 -0.85
N THR A 128 6.04 0.29 -1.78
CA THR A 128 6.36 -0.63 -2.88
C THR A 128 6.47 0.06 -4.23
N ALA A 129 6.21 1.38 -4.28
CA ALA A 129 6.33 2.15 -5.51
C ALA A 129 7.76 2.04 -6.09
N GLY A 130 7.86 1.75 -7.39
CA GLY A 130 9.14 1.63 -8.09
C GLY A 130 9.96 0.37 -7.76
N LEU A 131 9.42 -0.57 -7.00
CA LEU A 131 10.08 -1.86 -6.76
C LEU A 131 9.75 -2.87 -7.87
N ASP A 132 10.73 -3.72 -8.20
CA ASP A 132 10.49 -4.86 -9.08
C ASP A 132 9.61 -5.93 -8.40
N PRO A 133 9.03 -6.88 -9.16
CA PRO A 133 8.12 -7.90 -8.61
C PRO A 133 8.75 -8.76 -7.49
N GLN A 134 10.05 -9.07 -7.57
CA GLN A 134 10.73 -9.87 -6.57
C GLN A 134 10.90 -9.10 -5.26
N GLU A 135 11.29 -7.83 -5.32
CA GLU A 135 11.40 -6.97 -4.14
C GLU A 135 10.02 -6.71 -3.51
N ARG A 136 8.95 -6.54 -4.32
CA ARG A 136 7.58 -6.44 -3.79
C ARG A 136 7.17 -7.70 -3.03
N ALA A 137 7.44 -8.89 -3.56
CA ALA A 137 7.14 -10.14 -2.87
C ALA A 137 7.88 -10.25 -1.53
N ARG A 138 9.17 -9.91 -1.50
CA ARG A 138 9.96 -9.86 -0.26
C ARG A 138 9.39 -8.86 0.75
N PHE A 139 8.96 -7.70 0.26
CA PHE A 139 8.36 -6.65 1.07
C PHE A 139 7.05 -7.12 1.71
N ARG A 140 6.15 -7.73 0.95
CA ARG A 140 4.88 -8.29 1.45
C ARG A 140 5.11 -9.33 2.54
N ASN A 141 6.07 -10.24 2.36
CA ASN A 141 6.44 -11.23 3.36
C ASN A 141 6.96 -10.57 4.66
N LEU A 142 7.76 -9.52 4.52
CA LEU A 142 8.25 -8.74 5.67
C LEU A 142 7.09 -8.06 6.41
N LEU A 143 6.15 -7.43 5.70
CA LEU A 143 4.98 -6.81 6.31
C LEU A 143 4.07 -7.82 7.02
N SER A 144 3.83 -8.99 6.43
CA SER A 144 3.08 -10.08 7.07
C SER A 144 3.73 -10.54 8.38
N GLN A 145 5.05 -10.54 8.45
CA GLN A 145 5.76 -10.87 9.69
C GLN A 145 5.62 -9.77 10.74
N ILE A 146 5.79 -8.50 10.37
CA ILE A 146 5.69 -7.34 11.26
C ILE A 146 4.24 -7.18 11.77
N GLY A 147 3.25 -7.34 10.91
CA GLY A 147 1.83 -7.15 11.21
C GLY A 147 1.22 -8.15 12.21
N LYS A 148 1.99 -9.12 12.69
CA LYS A 148 1.56 -10.02 13.78
C LYS A 148 1.50 -9.32 15.14
N GLU A 149 2.39 -8.34 15.37
CA GLU A 149 2.55 -7.67 16.67
C GLU A 149 2.39 -6.15 16.57
N THR A 150 2.35 -5.60 15.36
CA THR A 150 2.31 -4.18 15.09
C THR A 150 1.12 -3.83 14.19
N ILE A 151 0.40 -2.75 14.49
CA ILE A 151 -0.60 -2.20 13.58
C ILE A 151 0.14 -1.58 12.40
N VAL A 152 -0.07 -2.12 11.19
CA VAL A 152 0.54 -1.59 9.97
C VAL A 152 -0.51 -0.81 9.18
N ILE A 153 -0.24 0.47 8.94
CA ILE A 153 -1.05 1.35 8.08
C ILE A 153 -0.26 1.57 6.80
N LEU A 154 -0.80 1.08 5.69
CA LEU A 154 -0.16 1.11 4.39
C LEU A 154 -0.94 1.98 3.42
N SER A 155 -0.32 2.99 2.79
CA SER A 155 -0.87 3.64 1.62
C SER A 155 -0.32 3.00 0.36
N THR A 156 -1.17 2.75 -0.63
CA THR A 156 -0.75 2.28 -1.95
C THR A 156 -1.85 2.54 -3.00
N HIS A 157 -1.44 2.57 -4.25
CA HIS A 157 -2.33 2.49 -5.42
C HIS A 157 -2.22 1.10 -6.09
N ILE A 158 -1.42 0.19 -5.53
CA ILE A 158 -1.15 -1.15 -6.09
C ILE A 158 -2.06 -2.17 -5.41
N ILE A 159 -3.02 -2.70 -6.16
CA ILE A 159 -4.07 -3.60 -5.67
C ILE A 159 -3.49 -4.89 -5.10
N SER A 160 -2.51 -5.50 -5.79
CA SER A 160 -1.89 -6.76 -5.36
C SER A 160 -1.18 -6.69 -4.00
N ASP A 161 -0.77 -5.49 -3.56
CA ASP A 161 -0.17 -5.30 -2.24
C ASP A 161 -1.23 -5.40 -1.14
N ILE A 162 -2.45 -4.93 -1.43
CA ILE A 162 -3.58 -4.98 -0.49
C ILE A 162 -4.10 -6.40 -0.35
N GLU A 163 -4.39 -7.07 -1.47
CA GLU A 163 -4.91 -8.45 -1.47
C GLU A 163 -4.02 -9.42 -0.69
N SER A 164 -2.71 -9.13 -0.66
CA SER A 164 -1.73 -10.04 -0.03
C SER A 164 -1.55 -9.83 1.47
N VAL A 165 -1.74 -8.60 2.00
CA VAL A 165 -1.32 -8.27 3.38
C VAL A 165 -2.35 -7.51 4.20
N ALA A 166 -3.30 -6.82 3.58
CA ALA A 166 -4.28 -6.02 4.32
C ALA A 166 -5.40 -6.89 4.90
N LYS A 167 -5.78 -6.64 6.14
CA LYS A 167 -6.96 -7.23 6.78
C LYS A 167 -8.21 -6.39 6.49
N GLU A 168 -8.04 -5.09 6.48
CA GLU A 168 -9.06 -4.09 6.20
C GLU A 168 -8.54 -3.10 5.18
N THR A 169 -9.41 -2.60 4.34
CA THR A 169 -9.10 -1.63 3.30
C THR A 169 -10.01 -0.42 3.41
N ILE A 170 -9.41 0.76 3.31
CA ILE A 170 -10.12 2.04 3.17
C ILE A 170 -9.80 2.58 1.78
N MET A 171 -10.82 2.81 0.96
CA MET A 171 -10.68 3.46 -0.35
C MET A 171 -10.96 4.95 -0.23
N ILE A 172 -10.06 5.77 -0.76
CA ILE A 172 -10.15 7.23 -0.67
C ILE A 172 -10.10 7.83 -2.08
N LYS A 173 -11.03 8.75 -2.35
CA LYS A 173 -11.09 9.59 -3.57
C LYS A 173 -11.38 11.02 -3.15
N ASP A 174 -10.67 12.00 -3.71
CA ASP A 174 -10.87 13.43 -3.48
C ASP A 174 -10.98 13.83 -2.00
N GLY A 175 -10.15 13.22 -1.15
CA GLY A 175 -10.10 13.45 0.29
C GLY A 175 -11.27 12.84 1.07
N LYS A 176 -12.12 12.03 0.46
CA LYS A 176 -13.26 11.37 1.10
C LYS A 176 -13.09 9.87 1.12
N VAL A 177 -13.58 9.24 2.18
CA VAL A 177 -13.69 7.78 2.24
C VAL A 177 -14.87 7.36 1.37
N LEU A 178 -14.61 6.52 0.36
CA LEU A 178 -15.64 5.93 -0.50
C LEU A 178 -16.15 4.62 0.07
N LEU A 179 -15.24 3.78 0.55
CA LEU A 179 -15.51 2.41 0.96
C LEU A 179 -14.54 2.03 2.07
N GLN A 180 -15.02 1.27 3.04
CA GLN A 180 -14.20 0.69 4.11
C GLN A 180 -14.75 -0.68 4.49
N GLY A 181 -13.88 -1.66 4.66
CA GLY A 181 -14.26 -2.99 5.12
C GLY A 181 -13.14 -4.01 5.00
N THR A 182 -13.44 -5.23 5.40
CA THR A 182 -12.62 -6.41 5.12
C THR A 182 -12.65 -6.76 3.64
N HIS A 183 -11.72 -7.58 3.17
CA HIS A 183 -11.71 -8.06 1.78
C HIS A 183 -13.04 -8.70 1.39
N LYS A 184 -13.60 -9.52 2.29
CA LYS A 184 -14.86 -10.21 2.03
C LYS A 184 -16.01 -9.22 1.87
N GLU A 185 -16.18 -8.28 2.79
CA GLU A 185 -17.26 -7.28 2.73
C GLU A 185 -17.19 -6.44 1.45
N ILE A 186 -15.97 -6.05 1.07
CA ILE A 186 -15.74 -5.24 -0.14
C ILE A 186 -16.06 -6.03 -1.42
N LEU A 187 -15.67 -7.31 -1.48
CA LEU A 187 -15.96 -8.16 -2.65
C LEU A 187 -17.43 -8.56 -2.69
N ASP A 188 -18.07 -8.81 -1.55
CA ASP A 188 -19.48 -9.16 -1.47
C ASP A 188 -20.40 -8.05 -2.05
N ASP A 189 -20.01 -6.77 -1.92
CA ASP A 189 -20.74 -5.64 -2.52
C ASP A 189 -20.70 -5.65 -4.06
N MET A 190 -19.75 -6.36 -4.66
CA MET A 190 -19.59 -6.50 -6.11
C MET A 190 -20.23 -7.78 -6.68
N ASN A 191 -20.81 -8.65 -5.82
CA ASN A 191 -21.47 -9.86 -6.28
C ASN A 191 -22.59 -9.57 -7.26
N GLY A 192 -22.59 -10.28 -8.39
CA GLY A 192 -23.57 -10.10 -9.46
C GLY A 192 -23.36 -8.87 -10.34
N LYS A 193 -22.26 -8.11 -10.13
CA LYS A 193 -21.91 -6.93 -10.96
C LYS A 193 -20.75 -7.21 -11.93
N VAL A 194 -20.09 -8.38 -11.83
CA VAL A 194 -18.91 -8.73 -12.64
C VAL A 194 -19.24 -9.90 -13.55
N TYR A 195 -18.91 -9.76 -14.83
CA TYR A 195 -19.24 -10.74 -15.87
C TYR A 195 -18.01 -11.03 -16.74
N SER A 196 -17.92 -12.26 -17.24
CA SER A 196 -17.07 -12.66 -18.36
C SER A 196 -17.92 -12.75 -19.60
N ILE A 197 -17.48 -12.10 -20.69
CA ILE A 197 -18.10 -12.15 -22.02
C ILE A 197 -17.06 -12.63 -23.00
N LYS A 198 -17.39 -13.67 -23.79
CA LYS A 198 -16.53 -14.18 -24.86
C LYS A 198 -16.96 -13.62 -26.19
N VAL A 199 -16.01 -13.09 -26.93
CA VAL A 199 -16.21 -12.53 -28.28
C VAL A 199 -15.18 -13.09 -29.27
N LYS A 200 -15.49 -13.03 -30.56
CA LYS A 200 -14.65 -13.67 -31.59
C LYS A 200 -13.69 -12.70 -32.30
N ASN A 201 -13.98 -11.42 -32.26
CA ASN A 201 -13.23 -10.41 -33.00
C ASN A 201 -13.24 -9.04 -32.32
N GLU A 202 -12.33 -8.16 -32.75
CA GLU A 202 -12.18 -6.81 -32.19
C GLU A 202 -13.42 -5.91 -32.40
N SER A 203 -14.21 -6.14 -33.44
CA SER A 203 -15.44 -5.35 -33.65
C SER A 203 -16.47 -5.60 -32.55
N GLU A 204 -16.53 -6.85 -32.06
CA GLU A 204 -17.40 -7.20 -30.92
C GLU A 204 -16.84 -6.62 -29.61
N VAL A 205 -15.51 -6.55 -29.44
CA VAL A 205 -14.88 -5.87 -28.28
C VAL A 205 -15.34 -4.42 -28.23
N TYR A 206 -15.27 -3.68 -29.36
CA TYR A 206 -15.73 -2.29 -29.42
C TYR A 206 -17.23 -2.15 -29.12
N ALA A 207 -18.05 -3.09 -29.58
CA ALA A 207 -19.49 -3.06 -29.27
C ALA A 207 -19.76 -3.25 -27.76
N ILE A 208 -19.02 -4.13 -27.10
CA ILE A 208 -19.12 -4.36 -25.65
C ILE A 208 -18.57 -3.15 -24.88
N GLN A 209 -17.45 -2.57 -25.29
CA GLN A 209 -16.86 -1.38 -24.65
C GLN A 209 -17.78 -0.17 -24.65
N ASN A 210 -18.65 -0.03 -25.65
CA ASN A 210 -19.65 1.03 -25.73
C ASN A 210 -20.84 0.81 -24.78
N LYS A 211 -21.05 -0.44 -24.30
CA LYS A 211 -22.18 -0.79 -23.43
C LYS A 211 -21.74 -0.97 -21.97
N TYR A 212 -20.56 -1.53 -21.72
CA TYR A 212 -20.12 -1.94 -20.40
C TYR A 212 -18.69 -1.49 -20.14
N LYS A 213 -18.35 -1.30 -18.88
CA LYS A 213 -17.00 -0.98 -18.45
C LYS A 213 -16.13 -2.23 -18.49
N ILE A 214 -15.10 -2.25 -19.36
CA ILE A 214 -14.16 -3.36 -19.46
C ILE A 214 -13.04 -3.19 -18.43
N VAL A 215 -12.85 -4.20 -17.58
CA VAL A 215 -11.76 -4.26 -16.60
C VAL A 215 -10.50 -4.86 -17.22
N SER A 216 -10.64 -5.97 -17.93
CA SER A 216 -9.52 -6.61 -18.60
C SER A 216 -9.96 -7.34 -19.89
N ILE A 217 -8.99 -7.48 -20.79
CA ILE A 217 -9.14 -8.18 -22.08
C ILE A 217 -8.08 -9.25 -22.15
N GLN A 218 -8.51 -10.52 -22.27
CA GLN A 218 -7.60 -11.64 -22.46
C GLN A 218 -7.79 -12.20 -23.87
N ARG A 219 -6.76 -12.14 -24.68
CA ARG A 219 -6.77 -12.65 -26.06
C ARG A 219 -6.30 -14.09 -26.07
N GLY A 220 -7.23 -15.01 -26.30
CA GLY A 220 -6.97 -16.42 -26.53
C GLY A 220 -6.62 -16.70 -28.01
N VAL A 221 -6.48 -17.98 -28.37
CA VAL A 221 -6.20 -18.41 -29.75
C VAL A 221 -7.47 -18.34 -30.61
N GLU A 222 -8.62 -18.66 -30.07
CA GLU A 222 -9.90 -18.76 -30.80
C GLU A 222 -10.93 -17.71 -30.38
N ASP A 223 -10.80 -17.15 -29.18
CA ASP A 223 -11.71 -16.17 -28.61
C ASP A 223 -10.97 -15.07 -27.84
N ILE A 224 -11.71 -14.00 -27.56
CA ILE A 224 -11.27 -12.91 -26.70
C ILE A 224 -12.23 -12.91 -25.50
N GLU A 225 -11.69 -13.07 -24.30
CA GLU A 225 -12.46 -13.00 -23.06
C GLU A 225 -12.37 -11.61 -22.46
N LEU A 226 -13.54 -10.99 -22.22
CA LEU A 226 -13.69 -9.69 -21.64
C LEU A 226 -14.19 -9.84 -20.22
N ARG A 227 -13.50 -9.20 -19.25
CA ARG A 227 -14.01 -9.02 -17.91
C ARG A 227 -14.68 -7.66 -17.83
N VAL A 228 -15.96 -7.62 -17.53
CA VAL A 228 -16.76 -6.38 -17.55
C VAL A 228 -17.50 -6.16 -16.24
N ILE A 229 -17.79 -4.90 -15.95
CA ILE A 229 -18.59 -4.48 -14.79
C ILE A 229 -19.88 -3.84 -15.29
N SER A 230 -20.99 -4.19 -14.63
CA SER A 230 -22.30 -3.59 -14.85
C SER A 230 -23.08 -3.51 -13.54
N GLU A 231 -23.70 -2.37 -13.27
CA GLU A 231 -24.63 -2.21 -12.14
C GLU A 231 -25.92 -3.03 -12.31
N ASN A 232 -26.33 -3.20 -13.56
CA ASN A 232 -27.50 -3.97 -13.92
C ASN A 232 -27.11 -5.38 -14.41
N SER A 233 -27.97 -6.34 -14.19
CA SER A 233 -27.76 -7.70 -14.70
C SER A 233 -27.63 -7.68 -16.24
N ILE A 234 -26.56 -8.30 -16.73
CA ILE A 234 -26.33 -8.48 -18.16
C ILE A 234 -27.15 -9.69 -18.63
N THR A 235 -28.04 -9.48 -19.60
CA THR A 235 -28.93 -10.51 -20.16
C THR A 235 -28.40 -11.07 -21.47
N ASP A 236 -27.26 -10.61 -21.96
CA ASP A 236 -26.63 -11.13 -23.19
C ASP A 236 -26.29 -12.62 -23.01
N ALA A 237 -26.59 -13.44 -24.02
CA ALA A 237 -26.52 -14.91 -23.95
C ALA A 237 -25.11 -15.45 -23.64
N ASP A 238 -24.06 -14.69 -23.97
CA ASP A 238 -22.66 -15.06 -23.78
C ASP A 238 -22.06 -14.49 -22.48
N ALA A 239 -22.83 -13.75 -21.68
CA ALA A 239 -22.38 -13.19 -20.42
C ALA A 239 -22.55 -14.18 -19.27
N LYS A 240 -21.47 -14.46 -18.56
CA LYS A 240 -21.45 -15.29 -17.35
C LYS A 240 -21.06 -14.45 -16.14
N SER A 241 -21.89 -14.45 -15.10
CA SER A 241 -21.50 -13.86 -13.82
C SER A 241 -20.31 -14.62 -13.24
N ILE A 242 -19.30 -13.90 -12.78
CA ILE A 242 -18.06 -14.43 -12.23
C ILE A 242 -17.74 -13.76 -10.90
N ASP A 243 -16.90 -14.41 -10.09
CA ASP A 243 -16.50 -13.88 -8.79
C ASP A 243 -15.72 -12.58 -8.93
N PRO A 244 -16.04 -11.57 -8.13
CA PRO A 244 -15.37 -10.28 -8.15
C PRO A 244 -13.93 -10.39 -7.59
N ARG A 245 -13.06 -9.48 -8.06
CA ARG A 245 -11.70 -9.26 -7.57
C ARG A 245 -11.54 -7.81 -7.13
N PHE A 246 -10.50 -7.51 -6.37
CA PHE A 246 -10.22 -6.13 -5.95
C PHE A 246 -10.00 -5.16 -7.12
N GLU A 247 -9.49 -5.66 -8.24
CA GLU A 247 -9.35 -4.88 -9.47
C GLU A 247 -10.71 -4.40 -10.00
N ASP A 248 -11.76 -5.23 -9.91
CA ASP A 248 -13.11 -4.85 -10.32
C ASP A 248 -13.67 -3.76 -9.42
N VAL A 249 -13.48 -3.91 -8.09
CA VAL A 249 -13.86 -2.89 -7.11
C VAL A 249 -13.17 -1.57 -7.41
N TYR A 250 -11.85 -1.61 -7.63
CA TYR A 250 -11.06 -0.42 -7.95
C TYR A 250 -11.59 0.26 -9.21
N MET A 251 -11.78 -0.51 -10.28
CA MET A 251 -12.30 -0.03 -11.55
C MET A 251 -13.75 0.48 -11.45
N PHE A 252 -14.55 -0.09 -10.55
CA PHE A 252 -15.94 0.36 -10.34
C PHE A 252 -16.00 1.75 -9.71
N TYR A 253 -15.18 2.00 -8.68
CA TYR A 253 -15.21 3.25 -7.91
C TYR A 253 -14.30 4.35 -8.46
N PHE A 254 -13.27 4.01 -9.25
CA PHE A 254 -12.34 4.96 -9.85
C PHE A 254 -12.47 4.91 -11.37
N ASP A 255 -13.05 5.94 -11.99
CA ASP A 255 -13.16 6.03 -13.44
C ASP A 255 -11.78 6.12 -14.09
N LEU A 256 -11.58 5.36 -15.18
CA LEU A 256 -10.38 5.41 -16.02
C LEU A 256 -10.31 6.68 -16.88
N GLU A 257 -11.30 7.55 -16.84
CA GLU A 257 -11.35 8.76 -17.66
C GLU A 257 -10.29 9.81 -17.28
N ASP A 258 -9.75 9.76 -16.06
CA ASP A 258 -8.65 10.65 -15.63
C ASP A 258 -7.29 10.32 -16.27
N SER A 259 -7.17 9.30 -17.09
CA SER A 259 -5.91 8.89 -17.75
C SER A 259 -5.79 9.37 -19.21
N ARG A 260 -6.69 10.23 -19.71
CA ARG A 260 -6.63 10.79 -21.08
C ARG A 260 -6.14 12.23 -21.16
N GLU A 261 -5.76 12.84 -20.04
CA GLU A 261 -5.07 14.13 -20.04
C GLU A 261 -3.66 13.99 -19.47
N VAL A 262 -2.72 13.50 -20.29
CA VAL A 262 -1.29 13.84 -20.24
C VAL A 262 -0.75 13.79 -21.66
#